data_07f2f802a65e1d2fe628fcb7cda9908c
#
_entry.id   07f2f802a65e1d2fe628fcb7cda9908c
#
_cell.length_a   1.000
_cell.length_b   1.000
_cell.length_c   1.000
_cell.angle_alpha   90.00
_cell.angle_beta   90.00
_cell.angle_gamma   90.00
#
_symmetry.space_group_name_H-M   'P 1'
#
loop_
_entity.id
_entity.type
_entity.pdbx_description
1 polymer ?
#
loop_
_entity_poly.entity_id
_entity_poly.type
_entity_poly.pdbx_seq_one_letter_code
_entity_poly.pdbx_strand_id
1 'polypeptide(L)'
;MANQDDLTRYDGRLAIMRKLVSNLVYDPSLLTDELIAERFAVARTQPKDVLARMRVPDLSSRLGELTMPILGFWGAEDGFCPASGAQKFLAACPDVRFILYARVGHWVMVEQRDEFNRHAIDFLTH
;
A
#
# COMPACT_ATOMS: atom_id res chain seq x y z
N MET A 1 18.35 31.06 -0.57
CA MET A 1 16.95 31.31 -0.13
C MET A 1 15.99 30.80 -1.19
N ALA A 2 15.03 29.97 -0.84
CA ALA A 2 14.00 29.55 -1.77
C ALA A 2 13.12 30.75 -2.15
N ASN A 3 12.81 30.91 -3.43
CA ASN A 3 11.93 31.95 -3.94
C ASN A 3 10.48 31.66 -3.51
N GLN A 4 9.66 32.71 -3.36
CA GLN A 4 8.23 32.58 -3.01
C GLN A 4 7.48 31.63 -3.98
N ASP A 5 7.82 31.68 -5.27
CA ASP A 5 7.25 30.79 -6.29
C ASP A 5 7.63 29.32 -6.08
N ASP A 6 8.83 29.05 -5.60
CA ASP A 6 9.28 27.69 -5.29
C ASP A 6 8.57 27.12 -4.08
N LEU A 7 8.33 27.95 -3.06
CA LEU A 7 7.55 27.54 -1.87
C LEU A 7 6.11 27.25 -2.23
N THR A 8 5.46 28.11 -3.02
CA THR A 8 4.07 27.89 -3.46
C THR A 8 3.93 26.62 -4.30
N ARG A 9 4.90 26.34 -5.20
CA ARG A 9 4.93 25.11 -5.97
C ARG A 9 5.18 23.88 -5.10
N TYR A 10 6.01 24.00 -4.08
CA TYR A 10 6.28 22.92 -3.12
C TYR A 10 5.01 22.60 -2.33
N ASP A 11 4.34 23.59 -1.78
CA ASP A 11 3.09 23.41 -1.01
C ASP A 11 1.98 22.81 -1.87
N GLY A 12 1.84 23.25 -3.12
CA GLY A 12 0.91 22.65 -4.07
C GLY A 12 1.19 21.17 -4.36
N ARG A 13 2.45 20.78 -4.46
CA ARG A 13 2.85 19.38 -4.66
C ARG A 13 2.64 18.52 -3.42
N LEU A 14 2.86 19.06 -2.24
CA LEU A 14 2.52 18.38 -0.98
C LEU A 14 1.02 18.15 -0.85
N ALA A 15 0.19 19.12 -1.23
CA ALA A 15 -1.26 18.97 -1.25
C ALA A 15 -1.72 17.85 -2.20
N ILE A 16 -1.10 17.75 -3.38
CA ILE A 16 -1.35 16.65 -4.32
C ILE A 16 -0.95 15.31 -3.70
N MET A 17 0.24 15.23 -3.09
CA MET A 17 0.70 14.02 -2.42
C MET A 17 -0.26 13.60 -1.32
N ARG A 18 -0.71 14.54 -0.48
CA ARG A 18 -1.71 14.28 0.57
C ARG A 18 -2.99 13.69 -0.02
N LYS A 19 -3.50 14.26 -1.10
CA LYS A 19 -4.70 13.77 -1.78
C LYS A 19 -4.51 12.35 -2.31
N LEU A 20 -3.36 12.05 -2.93
CA LEU A 20 -3.04 10.71 -3.42
C LEU A 20 -2.98 9.69 -2.28
N VAL A 21 -2.24 10.01 -1.22
CA VAL A 21 -2.05 9.12 -0.07
C VAL A 21 -3.35 8.95 0.72
N SER A 22 -4.21 9.98 0.78
CA SER A 22 -5.53 9.88 1.42
C SER A 22 -6.44 8.82 0.79
N ASN A 23 -6.24 8.50 -0.49
CA ASN A 23 -6.99 7.43 -1.14
C ASN A 23 -6.46 6.02 -0.78
N LEU A 24 -5.31 5.93 -0.12
CA LEU A 24 -4.71 4.65 0.28
C LEU A 24 -5.15 4.17 1.66
N VAL A 25 -5.80 5.02 2.44
CA VAL A 25 -6.24 4.73 3.80
C VAL A 25 -7.74 4.91 3.94
N TYR A 26 -8.34 4.20 4.87
CA TYR A 26 -9.75 4.37 5.22
C TYR A 26 -9.98 5.68 5.99
N ASP A 27 -9.10 5.95 6.97
CA ASP A 27 -9.17 7.16 7.79
C ASP A 27 -7.99 8.10 7.49
N PRO A 28 -8.20 9.15 6.70
CA PRO A 28 -7.15 10.11 6.36
C PRO A 28 -6.57 10.88 7.56
N SER A 29 -7.24 10.88 8.72
CA SER A 29 -6.73 11.55 9.93
C SER A 29 -5.44 10.90 10.47
N LEU A 30 -5.15 9.67 10.07
CA LEU A 30 -3.90 8.97 10.41
C LEU A 30 -2.68 9.50 9.66
N LEU A 31 -2.89 10.32 8.64
CA LEU A 31 -1.81 10.84 7.79
C LEU A 31 -1.24 12.13 8.38
N THR A 32 -0.11 12.02 9.05
CA THR A 32 0.61 13.18 9.58
C THR A 32 1.29 13.97 8.47
N ASP A 33 1.59 15.25 8.74
CA ASP A 33 2.34 16.10 7.80
C ASP A 33 3.74 15.54 7.56
N GLU A 34 4.37 14.95 8.56
CA GLU A 34 5.67 14.28 8.47
C GLU A 34 5.63 13.11 7.50
N LEU A 35 4.61 12.25 7.60
CA LEU A 35 4.43 11.12 6.70
C LEU A 35 4.25 11.58 5.25
N ILE A 36 3.45 12.62 5.03
CA ILE A 36 3.25 13.19 3.69
C ILE A 36 4.54 13.77 3.13
N ALA A 37 5.31 14.50 3.94
CA ALA A 37 6.60 15.07 3.54
C ALA A 37 7.62 13.96 3.20
N GLU A 38 7.67 12.90 3.99
CA GLU A 38 8.51 11.73 3.72
C GLU A 38 8.14 11.05 2.40
N ARG A 39 6.86 10.78 2.18
CA ARG A 39 6.37 10.19 0.92
C ARG A 39 6.70 11.07 -0.28
N PHE A 40 6.55 12.38 -0.15
CA PHE A 40 6.90 13.32 -1.20
C PHE A 40 8.40 13.34 -1.48
N ALA A 41 9.23 13.32 -0.46
CA ALA A 41 10.69 13.27 -0.60
C ALA A 41 11.12 12.01 -1.39
N VAL A 42 10.57 10.85 -1.08
CA VAL A 42 10.82 9.59 -1.81
C VAL A 42 10.30 9.69 -3.25
N ALA A 43 9.09 10.18 -3.45
CA ALA A 43 8.50 10.30 -4.80
C ALA A 43 9.34 11.17 -5.74
N ARG A 44 10.01 12.19 -5.21
CA ARG A 44 10.90 13.06 -6.01
C ARG A 44 12.13 12.34 -6.55
N THR A 45 12.55 11.26 -5.93
CA THR A 45 13.72 10.47 -6.36
C THR A 45 13.37 9.43 -7.41
N GLN A 46 12.08 9.19 -7.66
CA GLN A 46 11.63 8.22 -8.64
C GLN A 46 11.86 8.72 -10.07
N PRO A 47 12.32 7.88 -11.00
CA PRO A 47 12.37 8.25 -12.41
C PRO A 47 11.00 8.66 -12.94
N LYS A 48 10.94 9.77 -13.67
CA LYS A 48 9.66 10.37 -14.12
C LYS A 48 8.82 9.47 -15.03
N ASP A 49 9.45 8.53 -15.70
CA ASP A 49 8.83 7.66 -16.70
C ASP A 49 8.55 6.22 -16.19
N VAL A 50 8.85 5.94 -14.92
CA VAL A 50 8.64 4.59 -14.35
C VAL A 50 7.20 4.13 -14.52
N LEU A 51 6.24 4.95 -14.11
CA LEU A 51 4.82 4.60 -14.20
C LEU A 51 4.35 4.48 -15.67
N ALA A 52 4.87 5.33 -16.56
CA ALA A 52 4.51 5.30 -17.97
C ALA A 52 5.03 4.05 -18.69
N ARG A 53 6.17 3.53 -18.27
CA ARG A 53 6.83 2.35 -18.88
C ARG A 53 6.50 1.04 -18.19
N MET A 54 6.00 1.11 -16.95
CA MET A 54 5.69 -0.09 -16.18
C MET A 54 4.63 -0.94 -16.89
N ARG A 55 4.92 -2.22 -17.04
CA ARG A 55 3.97 -3.23 -17.50
C ARG A 55 3.94 -4.34 -16.46
N VAL A 56 2.76 -4.58 -15.92
CA VAL A 56 2.54 -5.65 -14.95
C VAL A 56 1.74 -6.74 -15.65
N PRO A 57 2.35 -7.91 -15.94
CA PRO A 57 1.62 -9.01 -16.53
C PRO A 57 0.62 -9.59 -15.54
N ASP A 58 -0.48 -10.14 -16.02
CA ASP A 58 -1.39 -10.92 -15.18
C ASP A 58 -0.74 -12.28 -14.88
N LEU A 59 -0.39 -12.50 -13.62
CA LEU A 59 0.22 -13.73 -13.13
C LEU A 59 -0.80 -14.64 -12.41
N SER A 60 -2.08 -14.34 -12.47
CA SER A 60 -3.12 -15.06 -11.73
C SER A 60 -3.13 -16.57 -12.05
N SER A 61 -2.86 -16.95 -13.31
CA SER A 61 -2.78 -18.37 -13.72
C SER A 61 -1.59 -19.12 -13.11
N ARG A 62 -0.60 -18.41 -12.57
CA ARG A 62 0.60 -18.99 -11.97
C ARG A 62 0.56 -19.03 -10.44
N LEU A 63 -0.50 -18.56 -9.80
CA LEU A 63 -0.59 -18.55 -8.33
C LEU A 63 -0.43 -19.94 -7.71
N GLY A 64 -0.88 -21.00 -8.39
CA GLY A 64 -0.71 -22.38 -7.93
C GLY A 64 0.74 -22.87 -7.88
N GLU A 65 1.69 -22.14 -8.48
CA GLU A 65 3.13 -22.45 -8.38
C GLU A 65 3.72 -22.04 -7.03
N LEU A 66 3.00 -21.22 -6.26
CA LEU A 66 3.39 -20.76 -4.93
C LEU A 66 3.05 -21.84 -3.89
N THR A 67 4.02 -22.70 -3.60
CA THR A 67 3.84 -23.84 -2.69
C THR A 67 4.32 -23.57 -1.26
N MET A 68 4.99 -22.42 -1.02
CA MET A 68 5.40 -21.99 0.30
C MET A 68 4.21 -21.48 1.12
N PRO A 69 4.29 -21.47 2.47
CA PRO A 69 3.30 -20.81 3.30
C PRO A 69 3.17 -19.31 2.95
N ILE A 70 1.94 -18.83 2.88
CA ILE A 70 1.62 -17.44 2.55
C ILE A 70 0.74 -16.85 3.64
N LEU A 71 1.13 -15.68 4.14
CA LEU A 71 0.28 -14.83 4.97
C LEU A 71 -0.03 -13.54 4.21
N GLY A 72 -1.30 -13.28 3.96
CA GLY A 72 -1.78 -12.06 3.33
C GLY A 72 -2.55 -11.17 4.29
N PHE A 73 -2.48 -9.87 4.04
CA PHE A 73 -3.26 -8.86 4.75
C PHE A 73 -4.06 -8.05 3.73
N TRP A 74 -5.30 -7.74 4.06
CA TRP A 74 -6.13 -6.94 3.16
C TRP A 74 -7.10 -6.06 3.93
N GLY A 75 -7.22 -4.81 3.48
CA GLY A 75 -8.26 -3.92 3.95
C GLY A 75 -9.57 -4.17 3.19
N ALA A 76 -10.68 -4.30 3.91
CA ALA A 76 -11.99 -4.49 3.29
C ALA A 76 -12.42 -3.30 2.44
N GLU A 77 -11.90 -2.11 2.76
CA GLU A 77 -12.21 -0.84 2.09
C GLU A 77 -11.10 -0.40 1.12
N ASP A 78 -10.28 -1.34 0.65
CA ASP A 78 -9.22 -1.06 -0.31
C ASP A 78 -9.82 -0.62 -1.66
N GLY A 79 -9.66 0.65 -1.99
CA GLY A 79 -10.15 1.25 -3.22
C GLY A 79 -9.25 1.02 -4.45
N PHE A 80 -8.04 0.52 -4.26
CA PHE A 80 -7.08 0.22 -5.34
C PHE A 80 -7.14 -1.25 -5.76
N CYS A 81 -7.07 -2.14 -4.78
CA CYS A 81 -7.09 -3.58 -4.98
C CYS A 81 -8.24 -4.17 -4.17
N PRO A 82 -9.36 -4.51 -4.79
CA PRO A 82 -10.51 -5.04 -4.07
C PRO A 82 -10.14 -6.28 -3.24
N ALA A 83 -10.64 -6.36 -2.00
CA ALA A 83 -10.37 -7.45 -1.07
C ALA A 83 -10.79 -8.83 -1.62
N SER A 84 -11.69 -8.86 -2.62
CA SER A 84 -12.02 -10.08 -3.37
C SER A 84 -10.81 -10.73 -4.07
N GLY A 85 -9.72 -9.99 -4.26
CA GLY A 85 -8.45 -10.52 -4.75
C GLY A 85 -7.88 -11.63 -3.87
N ALA A 86 -8.12 -11.60 -2.56
CA ALA A 86 -7.70 -12.67 -1.64
C ALA A 86 -8.28 -14.05 -2.04
N GLN A 87 -9.48 -14.09 -2.61
CA GLN A 87 -10.12 -15.34 -3.04
C GLN A 87 -9.34 -16.05 -4.13
N LYS A 88 -8.63 -15.32 -4.99
CA LYS A 88 -7.78 -15.92 -6.03
C LYS A 88 -6.64 -16.73 -5.43
N PHE A 89 -6.02 -16.19 -4.38
CA PHE A 89 -4.96 -16.89 -3.65
C PHE A 89 -5.52 -18.09 -2.88
N LEU A 90 -6.65 -17.92 -2.19
CA LEU A 90 -7.29 -19.00 -1.44
C LEU A 90 -7.71 -20.17 -2.35
N ALA A 91 -8.08 -19.88 -3.59
CA ALA A 91 -8.47 -20.90 -4.54
C ALA A 91 -7.27 -21.62 -5.19
N ALA A 92 -6.13 -20.95 -5.34
CA ALA A 92 -5.02 -21.44 -6.14
C ALA A 92 -3.81 -21.92 -5.30
N CYS A 93 -3.54 -21.31 -4.14
CA CYS A 93 -2.37 -21.63 -3.33
C CYS A 93 -2.71 -22.69 -2.29
N PRO A 94 -1.84 -23.71 -2.07
CA PRO A 94 -2.13 -24.82 -1.16
C PRO A 94 -2.04 -24.45 0.33
N ASP A 95 -1.21 -23.47 0.68
CA ASP A 95 -0.99 -23.05 2.07
C ASP A 95 -1.02 -21.53 2.17
N VAL A 96 -2.22 -20.98 2.33
CA VAL A 96 -2.43 -19.54 2.40
C VAL A 96 -3.43 -19.15 3.47
N ARG A 97 -3.11 -18.07 4.20
CA ARG A 97 -4.00 -17.41 5.13
C ARG A 97 -4.11 -15.94 4.80
N PHE A 98 -5.31 -15.36 4.96
CA PHE A 98 -5.52 -13.92 4.87
C PHE A 98 -6.16 -13.39 6.14
N ILE A 99 -5.70 -12.22 6.56
CA ILE A 99 -6.33 -11.42 7.61
C ILE A 99 -6.95 -10.20 6.92
N LEU A 100 -8.28 -10.10 6.98
CA LEU A 100 -9.04 -9.00 6.43
C LEU A 100 -9.49 -8.09 7.56
N TYR A 101 -9.33 -6.78 7.36
CA TYR A 101 -9.69 -5.77 8.35
C TYR A 101 -10.83 -4.90 7.83
N ALA A 102 -11.93 -4.84 8.59
CA ALA A 102 -12.97 -3.85 8.35
C ALA A 102 -12.46 -2.44 8.63
N ARG A 103 -12.92 -1.46 7.87
CA ARG A 103 -12.52 -0.04 8.02
C ARG A 103 -11.03 0.19 7.84
N VAL A 104 -10.42 -0.54 6.92
CA VAL A 104 -9.01 -0.43 6.54
C VAL A 104 -8.93 -0.37 5.03
N GLY A 105 -8.10 0.52 4.50
CA GLY A 105 -7.88 0.70 3.08
C GLY A 105 -6.70 -0.13 2.56
N HIS A 106 -5.97 0.46 1.64
CA HIS A 106 -4.85 -0.19 0.97
C HIS A 106 -3.60 -0.35 1.86
N TRP A 107 -3.41 0.55 2.81
CA TRP A 107 -2.22 0.58 3.67
C TRP A 107 -2.44 -0.10 5.02
N VAL A 108 -2.71 -1.39 5.00
CA VAL A 108 -2.89 -2.20 6.22
C VAL A 108 -1.73 -2.02 7.19
N MET A 109 -0.48 -1.99 6.70
CA MET A 109 0.72 -1.85 7.51
C MET A 109 0.83 -0.47 8.21
N VAL A 110 0.08 0.53 7.76
CA VAL A 110 -0.01 1.85 8.40
C VAL A 110 -1.23 1.92 9.32
N GLU A 111 -2.38 1.48 8.81
CA GLU A 111 -3.66 1.60 9.51
C GLU A 111 -3.81 0.58 10.65
N GLN A 112 -3.18 -0.60 10.52
CA GLN A 112 -3.18 -1.68 11.52
C GLN A 112 -1.75 -2.10 11.88
N ARG A 113 -0.86 -1.12 12.09
CA ARG A 113 0.58 -1.34 12.24
C ARG A 113 0.94 -2.39 13.28
N ASP A 114 0.37 -2.31 14.46
CA ASP A 114 0.75 -3.20 15.57
C ASP A 114 0.26 -4.64 15.32
N GLU A 115 -0.96 -4.80 14.82
CA GLU A 115 -1.52 -6.09 14.42
C GLU A 115 -0.76 -6.67 13.23
N PHE A 116 -0.50 -5.86 12.20
CA PHE A 116 0.30 -6.27 11.05
C PHE A 116 1.68 -6.79 11.48
N ASN A 117 2.41 -6.01 12.27
CA ASN A 117 3.74 -6.39 12.73
C ASN A 117 3.70 -7.66 13.60
N ARG A 118 2.76 -7.77 14.52
CA ARG A 118 2.62 -8.95 15.38
C ARG A 118 2.40 -10.21 14.56
N HIS A 119 1.45 -10.20 13.65
CA HIS A 119 1.16 -11.37 12.80
C HIS A 119 2.28 -11.69 11.81
N ALA A 120 2.91 -10.67 11.23
CA ALA A 120 4.03 -10.88 10.31
C ALA A 120 5.24 -11.49 11.02
N ILE A 121 5.60 -10.98 12.20
CA ILE A 121 6.70 -11.52 13.00
C ILE A 121 6.42 -12.96 13.41
N ASP A 122 5.23 -13.24 13.93
CA ASP A 122 4.83 -14.59 14.30
C ASP A 122 4.94 -15.56 13.13
N PHE A 123 4.41 -15.18 11.97
CA PHE A 123 4.48 -15.98 10.75
C PHE A 123 5.90 -16.25 10.27
N LEU A 124 6.78 -15.26 10.35
CA LEU A 124 8.17 -15.38 9.85
C LEU A 124 9.10 -16.12 10.81
N THR A 125 8.72 -16.26 12.09
CA THR A 125 9.55 -16.87 13.14
C THR A 125 9.10 -18.28 13.55
N HIS A 126 7.95 -18.72 13.12
CA HIS A 126 7.35 -20.03 13.42
C HIS A 126 6.91 -20.73 12.14
#